data_b5d44b88f9fa90c0f3dab920fc6cd578
#
_entry.id   b5d44b88f9fa90c0f3dab920fc6cd578
#
_cell.length_a   1.000
_cell.length_b   1.000
_cell.length_c   1.000
_cell.angle_alpha   90.00
_cell.angle_beta   90.00
_cell.angle_gamma   90.00
#
_symmetry.space_group_name_H-M   'P 1'
#
loop_
_entity.id
_entity.type
_entity.pdbx_description
1 polymer ?
#
loop_
_entity_poly.entity_id
_entity_poly.type
_entity_poly.pdbx_seq_one_letter_code
_entity_poly.pdbx_strand_id
1 'polypeptide(L)'
;AQALRGRVPVLYYLAGLTCTEETFAIKAGAQRVAAELGLMLVAPDTSPREARHPGDDASWDFGLAAGFYVDATREPWAANYRMYSYVVRELPAVVERHFPARDDSRGIFGHSMGGHGALACALRNPDRY
;
A
#
# COMPACT_ATOMS: atom_id res chain seq x y z
N ALA A 1 -0.47 25.41 0.24
CA ALA A 1 -0.97 24.21 0.90
C ALA A 1 -1.94 24.65 2.00
N GLN A 2 -3.22 24.28 1.91
CA GLN A 2 -4.15 24.47 3.04
C GLN A 2 -3.64 23.63 4.20
N ALA A 3 -3.39 24.27 5.34
CA ALA A 3 -3.07 23.56 6.57
C ALA A 3 -4.26 22.68 6.94
N LEU A 4 -4.04 21.37 7.05
CA LEU A 4 -5.07 20.42 7.47
C LEU A 4 -5.58 20.81 8.87
N ARG A 5 -6.88 21.10 8.97
CA ARG A 5 -7.54 21.37 10.24
C ARG A 5 -8.08 20.06 10.81
N GLY A 6 -7.20 19.28 11.48
CA GLY A 6 -7.57 18.02 12.12
C GLY A 6 -7.18 16.77 11.32
N ARG A 7 -7.67 15.62 11.78
CA ARG A 7 -7.44 14.32 11.12
C ARG A 7 -8.34 14.15 9.89
N VAL A 8 -7.81 13.55 8.85
CA VAL A 8 -8.48 13.35 7.56
C VAL A 8 -8.62 11.87 7.21
N PRO A 9 -9.64 11.50 6.41
CA PRO A 9 -9.75 10.15 5.86
C PRO A 9 -8.53 9.77 5.02
N VAL A 10 -8.22 8.48 4.97
CA VAL A 10 -7.06 7.95 4.25
C VAL A 10 -7.48 7.05 3.11
N LEU A 11 -6.89 7.27 1.94
CA LEU A 11 -6.99 6.36 0.79
C LEU A 11 -5.64 5.69 0.55
N TYR A 12 -5.61 4.38 0.73
CA TYR A 12 -4.46 3.54 0.42
C TYR A 12 -4.52 3.10 -1.05
N TYR A 13 -3.49 3.43 -1.82
CA TYR A 13 -3.36 2.97 -3.20
C TYR A 13 -2.35 1.83 -3.30
N LEU A 14 -2.75 0.72 -3.90
CA LEU A 14 -1.89 -0.41 -4.17
C LEU A 14 -1.49 -0.44 -5.65
N ALA A 15 -0.19 -0.37 -5.91
CA ALA A 15 0.34 -0.32 -7.26
C ALA A 15 0.36 -1.70 -7.94
N GLY A 16 0.46 -1.69 -9.26
CA GLY A 16 0.59 -2.89 -10.08
C GLY A 16 1.98 -3.52 -10.05
N LEU A 17 2.10 -4.65 -10.70
CA LEU A 17 3.35 -5.39 -10.86
C LEU A 17 4.44 -4.49 -11.49
N THR A 18 5.66 -4.62 -11.03
CA THR A 18 6.84 -3.84 -11.43
C THR A 18 6.84 -2.35 -11.02
N CYS A 19 5.78 -1.88 -10.40
CA CYS A 19 5.69 -0.50 -9.92
C CYS A 19 6.38 -0.29 -8.57
N THR A 20 6.55 0.99 -8.23
CA THR A 20 7.03 1.47 -6.93
C THR A 20 5.97 2.37 -6.28
N GLU A 21 6.24 2.82 -5.06
CA GLU A 21 5.44 3.81 -4.35
C GLU A 21 5.29 5.14 -5.11
N GLU A 22 6.27 5.50 -5.93
CA GLU A 22 6.27 6.74 -6.70
C GLU A 22 5.33 6.72 -7.91
N THR A 23 5.07 5.52 -8.45
CA THR A 23 4.35 5.35 -9.73
C THR A 23 3.00 6.06 -9.73
N PHE A 24 2.23 5.93 -8.65
CA PHE A 24 0.93 6.58 -8.51
C PHE A 24 1.06 8.10 -8.41
N ALA A 25 1.97 8.59 -7.59
CA ALA A 25 2.18 10.02 -7.39
C ALA A 25 2.57 10.73 -8.68
N ILE A 26 3.39 10.08 -9.52
CA ILE A 26 3.88 10.63 -10.78
C ILE A 26 2.80 10.60 -11.87
N LYS A 27 2.04 9.51 -11.98
CA LYS A 27 1.17 9.26 -13.13
C LYS A 27 -0.29 9.65 -12.93
N ALA A 28 -0.82 9.56 -11.71
CA ALA A 28 -2.25 9.70 -11.46
C ALA A 28 -2.72 11.17 -11.36
N GLY A 29 -1.84 12.11 -11.00
CA GLY A 29 -2.22 13.50 -10.78
C GLY A 29 -3.28 13.71 -9.69
N ALA A 30 -3.41 12.75 -8.76
CA ALA A 30 -4.50 12.70 -7.78
C ALA A 30 -4.34 13.69 -6.62
N GLN A 31 -3.14 14.25 -6.43
CA GLN A 31 -2.79 15.08 -5.27
C GLN A 31 -3.68 16.32 -5.14
N ARG A 32 -3.96 16.99 -6.27
CA ARG A 32 -4.80 18.18 -6.27
C ARG A 32 -6.23 17.86 -5.79
N VAL A 33 -6.84 16.84 -6.38
CA VAL A 33 -8.21 16.44 -6.04
C VAL A 33 -8.29 15.93 -4.60
N ALA A 34 -7.30 15.16 -4.14
CA ALA A 34 -7.24 14.71 -2.75
C ALA A 34 -7.15 15.89 -1.77
N ALA A 35 -6.35 16.91 -2.11
CA ALA A 35 -6.24 18.12 -1.30
C ALA A 35 -7.56 18.91 -1.26
N GLU A 36 -8.26 19.03 -2.38
CA GLU A 36 -9.58 19.69 -2.47
C GLU A 36 -10.64 18.97 -1.65
N LEU A 37 -10.59 17.63 -1.62
CA LEU A 37 -11.53 16.78 -0.89
C LEU A 37 -11.13 16.56 0.59
N GLY A 38 -9.95 17.01 1.01
CA GLY A 38 -9.44 16.78 2.35
C GLY A 38 -9.10 15.32 2.64
N LEU A 39 -8.55 14.60 1.65
CA LEU A 39 -8.14 13.20 1.74
C LEU A 39 -6.62 13.07 1.83
N MET A 40 -6.15 12.12 2.63
CA MET A 40 -4.75 11.68 2.62
C MET A 40 -4.58 10.52 1.63
N LEU A 41 -3.59 10.62 0.77
CA LEU A 41 -3.19 9.52 -0.13
C LEU A 41 -1.94 8.84 0.44
N VAL A 42 -1.98 7.52 0.51
CA VAL A 42 -0.85 6.67 0.93
C VAL A 42 -0.61 5.61 -0.12
N ALA A 43 0.58 5.58 -0.69
CA ALA A 43 0.99 4.59 -1.67
C ALA A 43 2.24 3.88 -1.15
N PRO A 44 2.15 2.63 -0.68
CA PRO A 44 3.32 1.83 -0.33
C PRO A 44 4.01 1.28 -1.56
N ASP A 45 5.24 0.82 -1.39
CA ASP A 45 5.93 0.01 -2.39
C ASP A 45 5.24 -1.34 -2.58
N THR A 46 5.59 -2.04 -3.63
CA THR A 46 4.97 -3.30 -4.07
C THR A 46 5.68 -4.54 -3.54
N SER A 47 6.82 -4.37 -2.89
CA SER A 47 7.60 -5.44 -2.23
C SER A 47 8.57 -4.87 -1.18
N PRO A 48 9.09 -5.69 -0.26
CA PRO A 48 10.14 -5.30 0.70
C PRO A 48 11.51 -5.28 0.02
N ARG A 49 11.87 -4.20 -0.64
CA ARG A 49 13.09 -4.08 -1.48
C ARG A 49 14.41 -4.26 -0.75
N GLU A 50 14.45 -4.00 0.54
CA GLU A 50 15.66 -4.16 1.36
C GLU A 50 15.98 -5.62 1.73
N ALA A 51 15.03 -6.53 1.55
CA ALA A 51 15.16 -7.93 1.99
C ALA A 51 16.25 -8.71 1.24
N ARG A 52 16.44 -8.44 -0.06
CA ARG A 52 17.57 -8.96 -0.87
C ARG A 52 17.81 -10.47 -0.75
N HIS A 53 16.77 -11.28 -0.96
CA HIS A 53 16.95 -12.71 -1.01
C HIS A 53 17.51 -13.18 -2.36
N PRO A 54 18.31 -14.26 -2.41
CA PRO A 54 18.79 -14.82 -3.67
C PRO A 54 17.62 -15.21 -4.58
N GLY A 55 17.61 -14.71 -5.80
CA GLY A 55 16.57 -14.97 -6.80
C GLY A 55 15.39 -13.99 -6.80
N ASP A 56 15.40 -12.97 -5.95
CA ASP A 56 14.34 -11.95 -5.89
C ASP A 56 14.15 -11.17 -7.20
N ASP A 57 15.18 -11.13 -8.02
CA ASP A 57 15.23 -10.44 -9.32
C ASP A 57 15.32 -11.40 -10.51
N ALA A 58 15.15 -12.71 -10.28
CA ALA A 58 15.28 -13.72 -11.31
C ALA A 58 14.16 -13.66 -12.37
N SER A 59 12.98 -13.14 -12.00
CA SER A 59 11.84 -12.96 -12.91
C SER A 59 11.09 -11.68 -12.55
N TRP A 60 10.50 -11.04 -13.56
CA TRP A 60 9.73 -9.80 -13.41
C TRP A 60 8.43 -9.96 -12.59
N ASP A 61 7.95 -11.18 -12.47
CA ASP A 61 6.70 -11.54 -11.78
C ASP A 61 6.93 -12.28 -10.45
N PHE A 62 8.16 -12.23 -9.93
CA PHE A 62 8.53 -12.87 -8.67
C PHE A 62 9.50 -11.98 -7.86
N GLY A 63 9.32 -11.95 -6.54
CA GLY A 63 10.22 -11.22 -5.64
C GLY A 63 10.07 -9.71 -5.72
N LEU A 64 11.09 -9.02 -6.22
CA LEU A 64 11.13 -7.56 -6.29
C LEU A 64 9.99 -7.01 -7.15
N ALA A 65 9.26 -6.05 -6.59
CA ALA A 65 8.09 -5.43 -7.22
C ALA A 65 6.93 -6.39 -7.55
N ALA A 66 6.92 -7.58 -6.95
CA ALA A 66 5.97 -8.66 -7.19
C ALA A 66 5.48 -9.31 -5.88
N GLY A 67 5.19 -8.51 -4.86
CA GLY A 67 4.73 -9.01 -3.55
C GLY A 67 3.28 -9.49 -3.53
N PHE A 68 2.49 -9.23 -4.57
CA PHE A 68 1.09 -9.65 -4.78
C PHE A 68 0.16 -9.38 -3.59
N TYR A 69 0.60 -8.56 -2.64
CA TYR A 69 -0.13 -8.22 -1.40
C TYR A 69 -0.59 -9.45 -0.61
N VAL A 70 0.30 -10.46 -0.59
CA VAL A 70 0.15 -11.69 0.20
C VAL A 70 1.30 -11.84 1.19
N ASP A 71 1.13 -12.71 2.17
CA ASP A 71 2.23 -13.11 3.06
C ASP A 71 2.86 -14.40 2.53
N ALA A 72 4.16 -14.37 2.26
CA ALA A 72 4.91 -15.55 1.83
C ALA A 72 4.95 -16.60 2.95
N THR A 73 4.89 -17.87 2.57
CA THR A 73 4.86 -19.01 3.49
C THR A 73 6.12 -19.85 3.45
N ARG A 74 7.06 -19.56 2.55
CA ARG A 74 8.31 -20.31 2.38
C ARG A 74 9.53 -19.45 2.68
N GLU A 75 10.49 -20.02 3.36
CA GLU A 75 11.79 -19.39 3.57
C GLU A 75 12.57 -19.31 2.23
N PRO A 76 13.38 -18.26 2.06
CA PRO A 76 13.67 -17.17 3.00
C PRO A 76 12.64 -16.04 2.96
N TRP A 77 11.67 -16.05 2.06
CA TRP A 77 10.71 -14.96 1.83
C TRP A 77 9.72 -14.77 2.97
N ALA A 78 9.37 -15.82 3.71
CA ALA A 78 8.39 -15.76 4.82
C ALA A 78 8.75 -14.74 5.90
N ALA A 79 10.04 -14.45 6.07
CA ALA A 79 10.51 -13.48 7.05
C ALA A 79 10.12 -12.03 6.70
N ASN A 80 10.17 -11.65 5.43
CA ASN A 80 10.06 -10.26 4.98
C ASN A 80 8.95 -10.00 3.97
N TYR A 81 8.65 -10.94 3.07
CA TYR A 81 7.60 -10.78 2.05
C TYR A 81 6.21 -11.00 2.65
N ARG A 82 5.79 -10.05 3.50
CA ARG A 82 4.52 -10.11 4.24
C ARG A 82 3.63 -8.93 3.88
N MET A 83 3.42 -8.76 2.58
CA MET A 83 2.74 -7.57 2.04
C MET A 83 1.27 -7.46 2.45
N TYR A 84 0.57 -8.57 2.69
CA TYR A 84 -0.79 -8.53 3.23
C TYR A 84 -0.79 -8.00 4.67
N SER A 85 0.01 -8.58 5.55
CA SER A 85 0.13 -8.12 6.94
C SER A 85 0.60 -6.67 7.02
N TYR A 86 1.56 -6.29 6.19
CA TYR A 86 2.04 -4.92 6.09
C TYR A 86 0.91 -3.94 5.74
N VAL A 87 0.18 -4.18 4.66
CA VAL A 87 -0.88 -3.27 4.18
C VAL A 87 -2.06 -3.19 5.16
N VAL A 88 -2.46 -4.32 5.73
CA VAL A 88 -3.65 -4.37 6.60
C VAL A 88 -3.37 -3.89 8.02
N ARG A 89 -2.15 -4.06 8.53
CA ARG A 89 -1.82 -3.83 9.96
C ARG A 89 -0.74 -2.79 10.17
N GLU A 90 0.44 -3.00 9.59
CA GLU A 90 1.63 -2.21 9.92
C GLU A 90 1.57 -0.81 9.31
N LEU A 91 1.26 -0.70 8.03
CA LEU A 91 1.17 0.57 7.31
C LEU A 91 0.12 1.51 7.93
N PRO A 92 -1.12 1.08 8.21
CA PRO A 92 -2.09 1.94 8.89
C PRO A 92 -1.61 2.40 10.27
N ALA A 93 -1.02 1.51 11.07
CA ALA A 93 -0.51 1.88 12.39
C ALA A 93 0.59 2.95 12.33
N VAL A 94 1.49 2.85 11.34
CA VAL A 94 2.54 3.87 11.11
C VAL A 94 1.93 5.19 10.66
N VAL A 95 1.01 5.14 9.70
CA VAL A 95 0.35 6.35 9.16
C VAL A 95 -0.42 7.10 10.25
N GLU A 96 -1.23 6.41 11.04
CA GLU A 96 -2.05 7.00 12.11
C GLU A 96 -1.22 7.56 13.27
N ARG A 97 -0.07 6.96 13.53
CA ARG A 97 0.86 7.42 14.56
C ARG A 97 1.60 8.71 14.18
N HIS A 98 1.96 8.85 12.91
CA HIS A 98 2.89 9.88 12.46
C HIS A 98 2.24 11.00 11.65
N PHE A 99 1.01 10.80 11.17
CA PHE A 99 0.30 11.74 10.31
C PHE A 99 -1.10 12.02 10.86
N PRO A 100 -1.75 13.12 10.48
CA PRO A 100 -3.11 13.44 10.90
C PRO A 100 -4.15 12.59 10.16
N ALA A 101 -4.00 11.27 10.24
CA ALA A 101 -4.88 10.28 9.64
C ALA A 101 -6.00 9.86 10.61
N ARG A 102 -7.22 9.71 10.11
CA ARG A 102 -8.32 9.11 10.85
C ARG A 102 -8.16 7.58 10.88
N ASP A 103 -8.42 6.99 12.03
CA ASP A 103 -8.40 5.54 12.26
C ASP A 103 -9.74 4.85 11.96
N ASP A 104 -10.80 5.64 11.83
CA ASP A 104 -12.17 5.21 11.58
C ASP A 104 -12.68 5.48 10.15
N SER A 105 -11.80 5.96 9.26
CA SER A 105 -12.20 6.30 7.88
C SER A 105 -11.05 6.02 6.91
N ARG A 106 -11.05 4.82 6.38
CA ARG A 106 -10.05 4.31 5.43
C ARG A 106 -10.73 3.79 4.18
N GLY A 107 -10.09 4.01 3.05
CA GLY A 107 -10.43 3.35 1.79
C GLY A 107 -9.18 2.71 1.20
N ILE A 108 -9.37 1.70 0.38
CA ILE A 108 -8.29 1.03 -0.33
C ILE A 108 -8.69 0.80 -1.79
N PHE A 109 -7.79 1.07 -2.69
CA PHE A 109 -7.97 0.86 -4.13
C PHE A 109 -6.63 0.55 -4.78
N GLY A 110 -6.64 0.16 -6.02
CA GLY A 110 -5.39 -0.18 -6.70
C GLY A 110 -5.57 -0.50 -8.17
N HIS A 111 -4.47 -0.80 -8.83
CA HIS A 111 -4.42 -1.13 -10.25
C HIS A 111 -3.76 -2.49 -10.46
N SER A 112 -4.31 -3.34 -11.34
CA SER A 112 -3.73 -4.63 -11.73
C SER A 112 -3.50 -5.54 -10.50
N MET A 113 -2.26 -5.98 -10.25
CA MET A 113 -1.86 -6.70 -9.03
C MET A 113 -2.38 -5.99 -7.76
N GLY A 114 -2.28 -4.66 -7.71
CA GLY A 114 -2.77 -3.86 -6.59
C GLY A 114 -4.28 -3.76 -6.52
N GLY A 115 -5.00 -3.82 -7.67
CA GLY A 115 -6.46 -3.90 -7.69
C GLY A 115 -6.96 -5.19 -7.06
N HIS A 116 -6.36 -6.32 -7.41
CA HIS A 116 -6.59 -7.61 -6.75
C HIS A 116 -6.27 -7.54 -5.25
N GLY A 117 -5.11 -6.97 -4.91
CA GLY A 117 -4.69 -6.79 -3.51
C GLY A 117 -5.67 -5.95 -2.71
N ALA A 118 -6.16 -4.84 -3.28
CA ALA A 118 -7.15 -3.98 -2.62
C ALA A 118 -8.46 -4.71 -2.33
N LEU A 119 -8.98 -5.45 -3.31
CA LEU A 119 -10.18 -6.27 -3.12
C LEU A 119 -9.97 -7.36 -2.05
N ALA A 120 -8.85 -8.08 -2.11
CA ALA A 120 -8.53 -9.11 -1.14
C ALA A 120 -8.40 -8.55 0.29
N CYS A 121 -7.74 -7.39 0.45
CA CYS A 121 -7.59 -6.73 1.74
C CYS A 121 -8.94 -6.24 2.28
N ALA A 122 -9.75 -5.57 1.46
CA ALA A 122 -11.04 -5.03 1.89
C ALA A 122 -12.05 -6.13 2.24
N LEU A 123 -12.23 -7.11 1.36
CA LEU A 123 -13.21 -8.18 1.58
C LEU A 123 -12.89 -9.07 2.79
N ARG A 124 -11.60 -9.21 3.12
CA ARG A 124 -11.18 -9.94 4.32
C ARG A 124 -11.21 -9.11 5.61
N ASN A 125 -11.33 -7.81 5.49
CA ASN A 125 -11.32 -6.89 6.63
C ASN A 125 -12.37 -5.78 6.46
N PRO A 126 -13.67 -6.14 6.34
CA PRO A 126 -14.73 -5.16 6.05
C PRO A 126 -14.91 -4.10 7.15
N ASP A 127 -14.45 -4.41 8.36
CA ASP A 127 -14.49 -3.45 9.48
C ASP A 127 -13.35 -2.41 9.44
N ARG A 128 -12.43 -2.52 8.47
CA ARG A 128 -11.27 -1.64 8.37
C ARG A 128 -11.34 -0.64 7.21
N TYR A 129 -12.13 -0.97 6.14
CA TYR A 129 -12.18 -0.21 4.89
C TYR A 129 -13.61 0.12 4.48
#